data_04f4a50f9c6a7b8da044fe199312edbd
#
_entry.id   04f4a50f9c6a7b8da044fe199312edbd
#
_cell.length_a   1.000
_cell.length_b   1.000
_cell.length_c   1.000
_cell.angle_alpha   90.00
_cell.angle_beta   90.00
_cell.angle_gamma   90.00
#
_symmetry.space_group_name_H-M   'P 1'
#
loop_
_entity.id
_entity.type
_entity.pdbx_description
1 polymer ?
#
loop_
_entity_poly.entity_id
_entity_poly.type
_entity_poly.pdbx_seq_one_letter_code
_entity_poly.pdbx_strand_id
1 'polypeptide(L)'
;MIYVSISTIPARIKNLNQSVQSLLNQTQKPDKIFINIPFKYKRFSETISDDQIPKFDNSIVEITRCEDCGPGTKLLGSLNKFEKNSLVILADDDHIYEDYMIEKFFYFYSKSPNNAY
;
A
#
# COMPACT_ATOMS: atom_id res chain seq x y z
N MET A 1 4.52 8.31 12.39
CA MET A 1 4.79 7.25 11.40
C MET A 1 4.12 7.59 10.08
N ILE A 2 4.75 7.24 8.99
CA ILE A 2 4.21 7.37 7.65
C ILE A 2 4.02 5.97 7.09
N TYR A 3 2.77 5.61 6.79
CA TYR A 3 2.41 4.33 6.22
C TYR A 3 1.88 4.51 4.81
N VAL A 4 2.24 3.60 3.91
CA VAL A 4 1.59 3.45 2.60
C VAL A 4 0.83 2.14 2.62
N SER A 5 -0.41 2.14 2.18
CA SER A 5 -1.25 0.95 2.11
C SER A 5 -1.76 0.78 0.69
N ILE A 6 -1.55 -0.42 0.13
CA ILE A 6 -1.85 -0.74 -1.26
C ILE A 6 -2.50 -2.12 -1.33
N SER A 7 -3.33 -2.37 -2.34
CA SER A 7 -3.87 -3.69 -2.62
C SER A 7 -3.69 -4.00 -4.10
N THR A 8 -3.82 -5.27 -4.45
CA THR A 8 -3.69 -5.72 -5.84
C THR A 8 -4.71 -6.80 -6.16
N ILE A 9 -4.88 -7.09 -7.44
CA ILE A 9 -5.75 -8.17 -7.95
C ILE A 9 -4.93 -9.13 -8.80
N PRO A 10 -5.42 -10.36 -9.07
CA PRO A 10 -4.64 -11.34 -9.85
C PRO A 10 -4.15 -10.82 -11.19
N ALA A 11 -4.99 -10.05 -11.90
CA ALA A 11 -4.65 -9.54 -13.22
C ALA A 11 -3.50 -8.52 -13.19
N ARG A 12 -3.24 -7.87 -12.06
CA ARG A 12 -2.24 -6.79 -11.94
C ARG A 12 -1.05 -7.15 -11.06
N ILE A 13 -0.98 -8.38 -10.55
CA ILE A 13 0.12 -8.78 -9.66
C ILE A 13 1.50 -8.59 -10.31
N LYS A 14 1.60 -8.72 -11.61
CA LYS A 14 2.85 -8.55 -12.36
C LYS A 14 3.38 -7.11 -12.30
N ASN A 15 2.49 -6.15 -12.19
CA ASN A 15 2.83 -4.73 -12.19
C ASN A 15 3.05 -4.16 -10.79
N LEU A 16 2.76 -4.94 -9.76
CA LEU A 16 2.86 -4.51 -8.38
C LEU A 16 4.27 -4.05 -8.02
N ASN A 17 5.29 -4.76 -8.51
CA ASN A 17 6.67 -4.45 -8.19
C ASN A 17 7.07 -3.03 -8.62
N GLN A 18 6.64 -2.58 -9.79
CA GLN A 18 6.95 -1.24 -10.28
C GLN A 18 6.36 -0.16 -9.38
N SER A 19 5.10 -0.33 -8.97
CA SER A 19 4.45 0.61 -8.06
C SER A 19 5.15 0.65 -6.71
N VAL A 20 5.49 -0.50 -6.15
CA VAL A 20 6.17 -0.60 -4.86
C VAL A 20 7.57 0.01 -4.94
N GLN A 21 8.32 -0.23 -6.01
CA GLN A 21 9.64 0.37 -6.18
C GLN A 21 9.56 1.90 -6.24
N SER A 22 8.55 2.45 -6.91
CA SER A 22 8.36 3.90 -6.93
C SER A 22 8.07 4.47 -5.54
N LEU A 23 7.42 3.70 -4.67
CA LEU A 23 7.16 4.09 -3.28
C LEU A 23 8.41 3.95 -2.41
N LEU A 24 9.28 3.00 -2.70
CA LEU A 24 10.55 2.82 -1.99
C LEU A 24 11.58 3.89 -2.36
N ASN A 25 11.48 4.45 -3.56
CA ASN A 25 12.42 5.45 -4.08
C ASN A 25 11.98 6.89 -3.80
N GLN A 26 11.10 7.08 -2.83
CA GLN A 26 10.63 8.43 -2.47
C GLN A 26 11.71 9.25 -1.76
N THR A 27 11.67 10.57 -1.93
CA THR A 27 12.56 11.48 -1.21
C THR A 27 12.28 11.48 0.29
N GLN A 28 11.00 11.42 0.66
CA GLN A 28 10.57 11.15 2.03
C GLN A 28 10.18 9.67 2.12
N LYS A 29 10.98 8.86 2.79
CA LYS A 29 10.74 7.42 2.88
C LYS A 29 9.54 7.11 3.79
N PRO A 30 8.69 6.14 3.43
CA PRO A 30 7.67 5.65 4.35
C PRO A 30 8.31 4.77 5.42
N ASP A 31 7.66 4.67 6.57
CA ASP A 31 8.09 3.77 7.65
C ASP A 31 7.70 2.33 7.35
N LYS A 32 6.53 2.13 6.73
CA LYS A 32 6.06 0.81 6.28
C LYS A 32 5.21 0.94 5.03
N ILE A 33 5.29 -0.06 4.17
CA ILE A 33 4.41 -0.23 3.02
C ILE A 33 3.68 -1.55 3.22
N PHE A 34 2.36 -1.47 3.45
CA PHE A 34 1.52 -2.65 3.60
C PHE A 34 0.89 -3.00 2.26
N ILE A 35 1.13 -4.22 1.80
CA ILE A 35 0.52 -4.76 0.58
C ILE A 35 -0.57 -5.74 1.03
N ASN A 36 -1.83 -5.34 0.88
CA ASN A 36 -2.98 -6.09 1.34
C ASN A 36 -3.49 -6.97 0.20
N ILE A 37 -3.40 -8.30 0.39
CA ILE A 37 -3.76 -9.27 -0.63
C ILE A 37 -4.84 -10.20 -0.04
N PRO A 38 -6.08 -10.12 -0.53
CA PRO A 38 -7.15 -11.00 -0.06
C PRO A 38 -6.84 -12.47 -0.31
N PHE A 39 -7.31 -13.33 0.59
CA PHE A 39 -7.25 -14.78 0.39
C PHE A 39 -8.12 -15.20 -0.79
N LYS A 40 -9.28 -14.56 -0.95
CA LYS A 40 -10.24 -14.79 -2.03
C LYS A 40 -10.80 -13.47 -2.49
N TYR A 41 -11.18 -13.40 -3.76
CA TYR A 41 -11.79 -12.20 -4.34
C TYR A 41 -13.27 -12.47 -4.60
N LYS A 42 -14.14 -11.53 -4.20
CA LYS A 42 -15.58 -11.65 -4.40
C LYS A 42 -15.99 -11.55 -5.85
N ARG A 43 -15.23 -10.77 -6.65
CA ARG A 43 -15.53 -10.54 -8.06
C ARG A 43 -14.78 -11.45 -9.02
N PHE A 44 -13.81 -12.22 -8.54
CA PHE A 44 -12.96 -13.08 -9.37
C PHE A 44 -12.92 -14.48 -8.80
N SER A 45 -12.89 -15.49 -9.67
CA SER A 45 -12.63 -16.87 -9.28
C SER A 45 -11.15 -17.12 -9.00
N GLU A 46 -10.29 -16.30 -9.58
CA GLU A 46 -8.85 -16.41 -9.42
C GLU A 46 -8.41 -15.90 -8.06
N THR A 47 -7.38 -16.50 -7.52
CA THR A 47 -6.75 -16.08 -6.26
C THR A 47 -5.26 -15.85 -6.49
N ILE A 48 -4.61 -15.18 -5.54
CA ILE A 48 -3.17 -15.01 -5.54
C ILE A 48 -2.59 -15.93 -4.46
N SER A 49 -1.82 -16.93 -4.87
CA SER A 49 -1.12 -17.80 -3.93
C SER A 49 0.17 -17.13 -3.45
N ASP A 50 0.70 -17.60 -2.32
CA ASP A 50 1.88 -16.99 -1.71
C ASP A 50 3.11 -17.03 -2.63
N ASP A 51 3.24 -18.05 -3.48
CA ASP A 51 4.35 -18.14 -4.44
C ASP A 51 4.22 -17.20 -5.63
N GLN A 52 3.03 -16.64 -5.88
CA GLN A 52 2.80 -15.63 -6.92
C GLN A 52 3.12 -14.22 -6.45
N ILE A 53 3.24 -14.01 -5.16
CA ILE A 53 3.52 -12.69 -4.59
C ILE A 53 5.01 -12.39 -4.78
N PRO A 54 5.37 -11.23 -5.38
CA PRO A 54 6.76 -10.84 -5.52
C PRO A 54 7.44 -10.75 -4.15
N LYS A 55 8.68 -11.18 -4.07
CA LYS A 55 9.48 -11.05 -2.87
C LYS A 55 10.18 -9.69 -2.90
N PHE A 56 10.00 -8.93 -1.86
CA PHE A 56 10.62 -7.61 -1.72
C PHE A 56 11.75 -7.72 -0.70
N ASP A 57 12.98 -7.48 -1.15
CA ASP A 57 14.16 -7.51 -0.30
C ASP A 57 14.30 -6.18 0.45
N ASN A 58 13.28 -5.86 1.24
CA ASN A 58 13.23 -4.60 1.99
C ASN A 58 12.32 -4.77 3.20
N SER A 59 12.88 -4.47 4.39
CA SER A 59 12.16 -4.62 5.66
C SER A 59 10.97 -3.68 5.83
N ILE A 60 10.88 -2.64 5.01
CA ILE A 60 9.76 -1.68 5.03
C ILE A 60 8.49 -2.31 4.46
N VAL A 61 8.62 -3.23 3.50
CA VAL A 61 7.49 -3.85 2.82
C VAL A 61 6.96 -5.02 3.64
N GLU A 62 5.66 -5.01 3.91
CA GLU A 62 4.97 -6.09 4.62
C GLU A 62 3.76 -6.55 3.84
N ILE A 63 3.68 -7.86 3.58
CA ILE A 63 2.54 -8.48 2.91
C ILE A 63 1.48 -8.84 3.96
N THR A 64 0.26 -8.40 3.75
CA THR A 64 -0.87 -8.69 4.63
C THR A 64 -1.92 -9.49 3.87
N ARG A 65 -2.21 -10.71 4.32
CA ARG A 65 -3.31 -11.51 3.79
C ARG A 65 -4.57 -11.14 4.56
N CYS A 66 -5.67 -10.92 3.85
CA CYS A 66 -6.88 -10.37 4.46
C CYS A 66 -8.15 -10.83 3.72
N GLU A 67 -9.30 -10.37 4.19
CA GLU A 67 -10.57 -10.54 3.48
C GLU A 67 -10.71 -9.48 2.39
N ASP A 68 -11.47 -9.82 1.35
CA ASP A 68 -11.75 -8.87 0.27
C ASP A 68 -12.84 -7.89 0.72
N CYS A 69 -12.46 -6.63 0.86
CA CYS A 69 -13.37 -5.52 1.18
C CYS A 69 -13.61 -4.64 -0.05
N GLY A 70 -13.42 -5.17 -1.25
CA GLY A 70 -13.52 -4.40 -2.48
C GLY A 70 -12.46 -3.28 -2.53
N PRO A 71 -12.82 -2.08 -3.03
CA PRO A 71 -11.86 -0.96 -3.07
C PRO A 71 -11.30 -0.57 -1.70
N GLY A 72 -12.02 -0.91 -0.61
CA GLY A 72 -11.57 -0.62 0.76
C GLY A 72 -10.45 -1.51 1.26
N THR A 73 -10.13 -2.59 0.56
CA THR A 73 -9.09 -3.55 0.98
C THR A 73 -7.73 -2.86 1.17
N LYS A 74 -7.41 -1.86 0.37
CA LYS A 74 -6.15 -1.15 0.48
C LYS A 74 -5.99 -0.39 1.80
N LEU A 75 -7.08 -0.13 2.51
CA LEU A 75 -7.05 0.46 3.86
C LEU A 75 -7.38 -0.57 4.93
N LEU A 76 -8.52 -1.24 4.77
CA LEU A 76 -9.08 -2.11 5.81
C LEU A 76 -8.22 -3.35 6.07
N GLY A 77 -7.48 -3.81 5.07
CA GLY A 77 -6.64 -5.00 5.19
C GLY A 77 -5.53 -4.88 6.23
N SER A 78 -5.09 -3.67 6.57
CA SER A 78 -4.04 -3.43 7.56
C SER A 78 -4.40 -2.36 8.59
N LEU A 79 -5.69 -2.05 8.70
CA LEU A 79 -6.16 -0.95 9.56
C LEU A 79 -5.69 -1.06 11.01
N ASN A 80 -5.67 -2.27 11.55
CA ASN A 80 -5.27 -2.53 12.94
C ASN A 80 -3.74 -2.47 13.16
N LYS A 81 -2.96 -2.30 12.11
CA LYS A 81 -1.49 -2.21 12.19
C LYS A 81 -0.98 -0.78 12.25
N PHE A 82 -1.84 0.20 12.05
CA PHE A 82 -1.45 1.60 12.07
C PHE A 82 -1.40 2.14 13.50
N GLU A 83 -0.35 2.89 13.81
CA GLU A 83 -0.25 3.60 15.07
C GLU A 83 -1.12 4.85 15.03
N LYS A 84 -1.56 5.30 16.20
CA LYS A 84 -2.34 6.54 16.32
C LYS A 84 -1.52 7.73 15.84
N ASN A 85 -2.20 8.73 15.30
CA ASN A 85 -1.61 9.97 14.82
C ASN A 85 -0.59 9.76 13.71
N SER A 86 -0.79 8.72 12.90
CA SER A 86 0.05 8.43 11.75
C SER A 86 -0.57 8.96 10.47
N LEU A 87 0.28 9.28 9.48
CA LEU A 87 -0.14 9.57 8.13
C LEU A 87 -0.25 8.24 7.38
N VAL A 88 -1.42 7.96 6.82
CA VAL A 88 -1.63 6.77 5.99
C VAL A 88 -1.96 7.23 4.57
N ILE A 89 -1.14 6.81 3.61
CA ILE A 89 -1.32 7.14 2.20
C ILE A 89 -1.84 5.89 1.50
N LEU A 90 -3.00 6.00 0.86
CA LEU A 90 -3.56 4.92 0.06
C LEU A 90 -3.02 5.01 -1.36
N ALA A 91 -2.47 3.91 -1.86
CA ALA A 91 -1.85 3.88 -3.16
C ALA A 91 -2.48 2.80 -4.04
N ASP A 92 -2.34 2.96 -5.35
CA ASP A 92 -2.84 2.01 -6.35
C ASP A 92 -1.69 1.18 -6.93
N ASP A 93 -1.96 -0.07 -7.28
CA ASP A 93 -0.98 -1.03 -7.77
C ASP A 93 -0.62 -0.88 -9.24
N ASP A 94 -1.33 -0.03 -9.97
CA ASP A 94 -1.14 0.21 -11.40
C ASP A 94 -0.53 1.60 -11.69
N HIS A 95 0.04 2.25 -10.68
CA HIS A 95 0.57 3.60 -10.79
C HIS A 95 2.04 3.65 -10.39
N ILE A 96 2.85 4.38 -11.15
CA ILE A 96 4.25 4.67 -10.81
C ILE A 96 4.28 6.10 -10.26
N TYR A 97 4.66 6.22 -8.99
CA TYR A 97 4.57 7.50 -8.28
C TYR A 97 5.83 8.34 -8.46
N GLU A 98 5.64 9.64 -8.53
CA GLU A 98 6.74 10.60 -8.54
C GLU A 98 7.52 10.51 -7.23
N ASP A 99 8.83 10.76 -7.28
CA ASP A 99 9.74 10.55 -6.15
C ASP A 99 9.48 11.49 -4.97
N TYR A 100 8.74 12.57 -5.17
CA TYR A 100 8.40 13.55 -4.13
C TYR A 100 6.94 13.46 -3.62
N MET A 101 6.20 12.42 -3.99
CA MET A 101 4.77 12.31 -3.65
C MET A 101 4.55 12.25 -2.14
N ILE A 102 5.30 11.41 -1.43
CA ILE A 102 5.17 11.26 0.03
C ILE A 102 5.62 12.55 0.74
N GLU A 103 6.70 13.17 0.27
CA GLU A 103 7.16 14.45 0.81
C GLU A 103 6.08 15.53 0.73
N LYS A 104 5.36 15.57 -0.38
CA LYS A 104 4.27 16.51 -0.60
C LYS A 104 3.10 16.26 0.37
N PHE A 105 2.69 15.01 0.53
CA PHE A 105 1.65 14.65 1.49
C PHE A 105 2.08 14.98 2.92
N PHE A 106 3.30 14.67 3.28
CA PHE A 106 3.84 14.95 4.60
C PHE A 106 3.86 16.45 4.90
N TYR A 107 4.22 17.26 3.92
CA TYR A 107 4.21 18.72 4.04
C TYR A 107 2.82 19.25 4.40
N PHE A 108 1.80 18.81 3.66
CA PHE A 108 0.42 19.24 3.93
C PHE A 108 -0.08 18.69 5.27
N TYR A 109 0.24 17.46 5.60
CA TYR A 109 -0.10 16.86 6.89
C TYR A 109 0.47 17.66 8.05
N SER A 110 1.71 18.08 7.97
CA SER A 110 2.37 18.88 9.02
C SER A 110 1.68 20.22 9.25
N LYS A 111 1.10 20.82 8.19
CA LYS A 111 0.39 22.09 8.29
C LYS A 111 -1.06 21.93 8.77
N SER A 112 -1.71 20.86 8.39
CA SER A 112 -3.14 20.63 8.69
C SER A 112 -3.38 19.15 8.99
N PRO A 113 -2.90 18.64 10.14
CA PRO A 113 -2.92 17.20 10.42
C PRO A 113 -4.32 16.60 10.56
N ASN A 114 -5.35 17.41 10.76
CA ASN A 114 -6.73 16.94 10.90
C ASN A 114 -7.49 16.87 9.57
N ASN A 115 -6.87 17.28 8.47
CA ASN A 115 -7.49 17.22 7.15
C ASN A 115 -7.14 15.91 6.43
N ALA A 116 -8.05 15.43 5.58
CA ALA A 116 -7.80 14.29 4.71
C ALA A 116 -7.08 14.74 3.43
N TYR A 117 -6.18 13.91 2.95
CA TYR A 117 -5.42 14.19 1.72
C TYR A 117 -5.47 13.05 0.71
#